data_084c0a674ae3e5250c5b0d03c6c02223
#
_entry.id   084c0a674ae3e5250c5b0d03c6c02223
#
_cell.length_a   1.000
_cell.length_b   1.000
_cell.length_c   1.000
_cell.angle_alpha   90.00
_cell.angle_beta   90.00
_cell.angle_gamma   90.00
#
_symmetry.space_group_name_H-M   'P 1'
#
loop_
_entity.id
_entity.type
_entity.pdbx_description
1 polymer ?
#
loop_
_entity_poly.entity_id
_entity_poly.type
_entity_poly.pdbx_seq_one_letter_code
_entity_poly.pdbx_strand_id
1 'polypeptide(L)'
;MSTKINTAWIVSCKLQATGWLVNKKMFIPEGNSRCEGVLAWIAEGNTPEPEYSDAELFTRAKKSAKEAVISKATGTRGLITNHADCNKVAGWGAKISMARKVIDKTASAHEVSVIKVEASQRGENETVLQLAKKQLAKGEKLAMVAATIDGMEDRVLKALSGCTTVEEINTLLSTAEITAQKTLAL
;
A
#
# COMPACT_ATOMS: atom_id res chain seq x y z
N MET A 1 -38.81 -40.88 -14.31
CA MET A 1 -39.16 -39.80 -15.28
C MET A 1 -38.37 -38.54 -14.87
N SER A 2 -37.42 -38.13 -15.67
CA SER A 2 -36.63 -36.92 -15.40
C SER A 2 -37.46 -35.70 -15.82
N THR A 3 -37.95 -34.94 -14.86
CA THR A 3 -38.72 -33.73 -15.14
C THR A 3 -37.76 -32.71 -15.79
N LYS A 4 -37.99 -32.43 -17.06
CA LYS A 4 -37.17 -31.47 -17.81
C LYS A 4 -37.37 -30.08 -17.18
N ILE A 5 -36.31 -29.48 -16.63
CA ILE A 5 -36.35 -28.15 -16.02
C ILE A 5 -36.62 -27.13 -17.13
N ASN A 6 -37.61 -26.27 -16.94
CA ASN A 6 -37.93 -25.22 -17.89
C ASN A 6 -36.95 -24.06 -17.77
N THR A 7 -36.12 -23.85 -18.79
CA THR A 7 -35.09 -22.79 -18.87
C THR A 7 -35.50 -21.59 -19.73
N ALA A 8 -36.63 -21.70 -20.44
CA ALA A 8 -37.10 -20.72 -21.44
C ALA A 8 -37.28 -19.28 -20.90
N TRP A 9 -37.30 -19.10 -19.56
CA TRP A 9 -37.38 -17.80 -18.91
C TRP A 9 -36.03 -17.09 -18.77
N ILE A 10 -34.90 -17.79 -19.02
CA ILE A 10 -33.55 -17.25 -18.92
C ILE A 10 -33.07 -16.79 -20.30
N VAL A 11 -33.05 -15.48 -20.54
CA VAL A 11 -32.54 -14.87 -21.77
C VAL A 11 -31.05 -14.50 -21.63
N SER A 12 -30.64 -14.09 -20.44
CA SER A 12 -29.25 -13.79 -20.12
C SER A 12 -28.96 -14.10 -18.66
N CYS A 13 -27.72 -14.48 -18.37
CA CYS A 13 -27.26 -14.72 -17.02
C CYS A 13 -25.87 -14.13 -16.84
N LYS A 14 -25.66 -13.41 -15.74
CA LYS A 14 -24.36 -12.85 -15.36
C LYS A 14 -23.95 -13.47 -14.03
N LEU A 15 -22.73 -14.01 -14.00
CA LEU A 15 -22.12 -14.51 -12.77
C LEU A 15 -21.93 -13.38 -11.77
N GLN A 16 -22.17 -13.63 -10.50
CA GLN A 16 -21.92 -12.73 -9.39
C GLN A 16 -21.20 -13.52 -8.29
N ALA A 17 -20.52 -12.84 -7.37
CA ALA A 17 -19.73 -13.47 -6.31
C ALA A 17 -20.51 -14.52 -5.47
N THR A 18 -21.82 -14.34 -5.29
CA THR A 18 -22.67 -15.20 -4.44
C THR A 18 -23.93 -15.71 -5.15
N GLY A 19 -23.94 -15.74 -6.49
CA GLY A 19 -25.11 -16.16 -7.26
C GLY A 19 -25.09 -15.70 -8.71
N TRP A 20 -26.26 -15.53 -9.28
CA TRP A 20 -26.44 -15.14 -10.68
C TRP A 20 -27.43 -13.99 -10.84
N LEU A 21 -27.08 -13.02 -11.68
CA LEU A 21 -28.02 -11.98 -12.11
C LEU A 21 -28.67 -12.40 -13.43
N VAL A 22 -29.92 -12.82 -13.38
CA VAL A 22 -30.68 -13.33 -14.52
C VAL A 22 -31.48 -12.19 -15.15
N ASN A 23 -31.43 -12.11 -16.50
CA ASN A 23 -32.16 -11.11 -17.30
C ASN A 23 -31.93 -9.66 -16.85
N LYS A 24 -30.77 -9.36 -16.26
CA LYS A 24 -30.39 -8.05 -15.72
C LYS A 24 -31.33 -7.51 -14.61
N LYS A 25 -32.20 -8.34 -14.04
CA LYS A 25 -33.24 -7.91 -13.11
C LYS A 25 -33.36 -8.76 -11.85
N MET A 26 -33.10 -10.08 -11.94
CA MET A 26 -33.34 -11.01 -10.86
C MET A 26 -32.02 -11.58 -10.34
N PHE A 27 -31.67 -11.26 -9.11
CA PHE A 27 -30.54 -11.92 -8.44
C PHE A 27 -31.02 -13.24 -7.82
N ILE A 28 -30.32 -14.33 -8.13
CA ILE A 28 -30.53 -15.67 -7.59
C ILE A 28 -29.29 -16.04 -6.80
N PRO A 29 -29.34 -16.00 -5.45
CA PRO A 29 -28.20 -16.39 -4.62
C PRO A 29 -27.94 -17.90 -4.74
N GLU A 30 -26.68 -18.29 -4.51
CA GLU A 30 -26.29 -19.69 -4.39
C GLU A 30 -27.15 -20.39 -3.31
N GLY A 31 -27.58 -21.64 -3.61
CA GLY A 31 -28.45 -22.41 -2.72
C GLY A 31 -29.96 -22.10 -2.85
N ASN A 32 -30.36 -21.12 -3.67
CA ASN A 32 -31.76 -20.91 -3.98
C ASN A 32 -32.27 -22.02 -4.94
N SER A 33 -33.49 -22.48 -4.76
CA SER A 33 -34.11 -23.53 -5.60
C SER A 33 -34.13 -23.17 -7.11
N ARG A 34 -34.12 -21.89 -7.46
CA ARG A 34 -34.06 -21.42 -8.86
C ARG A 34 -32.67 -21.58 -9.48
N CYS A 35 -31.62 -21.87 -8.68
CA CYS A 35 -30.30 -22.15 -9.22
C CYS A 35 -30.31 -23.36 -10.17
N GLU A 36 -31.15 -24.36 -9.92
CA GLU A 36 -31.30 -25.52 -10.79
C GLU A 36 -31.66 -25.11 -12.24
N GLY A 37 -32.51 -24.10 -12.39
CA GLY A 37 -32.85 -23.52 -13.71
C GLY A 37 -31.66 -22.86 -14.39
N VAL A 38 -30.82 -22.13 -13.65
CA VAL A 38 -29.59 -21.51 -14.17
C VAL A 38 -28.58 -22.59 -14.57
N LEU A 39 -28.36 -23.59 -13.74
CA LEU A 39 -27.44 -24.70 -14.04
C LEU A 39 -27.91 -25.52 -15.24
N ALA A 40 -29.22 -25.76 -15.38
CA ALA A 40 -29.78 -26.42 -16.55
C ALA A 40 -29.58 -25.58 -17.83
N TRP A 41 -29.77 -24.26 -17.76
CA TRP A 41 -29.53 -23.34 -18.87
C TRP A 41 -28.04 -23.33 -19.30
N ILE A 42 -27.09 -23.40 -18.34
CA ILE A 42 -25.67 -23.57 -18.64
C ILE A 42 -25.42 -24.95 -19.29
N ALA A 43 -26.04 -26.01 -18.78
CA ALA A 43 -25.90 -27.37 -19.35
C ALA A 43 -26.45 -27.51 -20.79
N GLU A 44 -27.33 -26.61 -21.19
CA GLU A 44 -27.83 -26.48 -22.57
C GLU A 44 -26.79 -25.82 -23.52
N GLY A 45 -25.60 -25.48 -23.03
CA GLY A 45 -24.51 -24.90 -23.79
C GLY A 45 -24.43 -23.36 -23.75
N ASN A 46 -25.27 -22.73 -22.93
CA ASN A 46 -25.21 -21.29 -22.76
C ASN A 46 -24.09 -20.90 -21.80
N THR A 47 -23.46 -19.76 -22.05
CA THR A 47 -22.35 -19.24 -21.23
C THR A 47 -22.81 -18.00 -20.45
N PRO A 48 -22.75 -18.01 -19.10
CA PRO A 48 -23.00 -16.81 -18.32
C PRO A 48 -21.98 -15.71 -18.61
N GLU A 49 -22.43 -14.48 -18.65
CA GLU A 49 -21.50 -13.33 -18.66
C GLU A 49 -20.69 -13.32 -17.36
N PRO A 50 -19.39 -13.03 -17.40
CA PRO A 50 -18.57 -12.89 -16.19
C PRO A 50 -19.07 -11.71 -15.35
N GLU A 51 -18.81 -11.75 -14.04
CA GLU A 51 -19.21 -10.68 -13.10
C GLU A 51 -18.64 -9.33 -13.50
N TYR A 52 -17.40 -9.33 -13.98
CA TYR A 52 -16.72 -8.13 -14.45
C TYR A 52 -16.16 -8.37 -15.85
N SER A 53 -16.25 -7.37 -16.71
CA SER A 53 -15.53 -7.34 -17.97
C SER A 53 -14.02 -7.26 -17.72
N ASP A 54 -13.21 -7.64 -18.70
CA ASP A 54 -11.74 -7.54 -18.63
C ASP A 54 -11.29 -6.09 -18.33
N ALA A 55 -11.96 -5.09 -18.88
CA ALA A 55 -11.68 -3.70 -18.63
C ALA A 55 -11.99 -3.27 -17.17
N GLU A 56 -13.07 -3.82 -16.59
CA GLU A 56 -13.40 -3.59 -15.19
C GLU A 56 -12.41 -4.31 -14.27
N LEU A 57 -12.02 -5.54 -14.59
CA LEU A 57 -11.00 -6.30 -13.86
C LEU A 57 -9.65 -5.56 -13.88
N PHE A 58 -9.24 -5.08 -15.04
CA PHE A 58 -8.01 -4.29 -15.17
C PHE A 58 -8.06 -3.01 -14.34
N THR A 59 -9.16 -2.26 -14.41
CA THR A 59 -9.32 -1.02 -13.63
C THR A 59 -9.24 -1.27 -12.12
N ARG A 60 -9.90 -2.34 -11.65
CA ARG A 60 -9.86 -2.77 -10.25
C ARG A 60 -8.47 -3.21 -9.82
N ALA A 61 -7.80 -4.03 -10.63
CA ALA A 61 -6.43 -4.47 -10.39
C ALA A 61 -5.47 -3.28 -10.27
N LYS A 62 -5.57 -2.31 -11.19
CA LYS A 62 -4.74 -1.10 -11.17
C LYS A 62 -4.98 -0.24 -9.93
N LYS A 63 -6.24 -0.08 -9.51
CA LYS A 63 -6.59 0.64 -8.27
C LYS A 63 -6.03 -0.08 -7.05
N SER A 64 -6.27 -1.38 -6.93
CA SER A 64 -5.80 -2.20 -5.81
C SER A 64 -4.26 -2.20 -5.72
N ALA A 65 -3.57 -2.32 -6.85
CA ALA A 65 -2.12 -2.25 -6.92
C ALA A 65 -1.58 -0.90 -6.43
N LYS A 66 -2.20 0.21 -6.83
CA LYS A 66 -1.83 1.55 -6.35
C LYS A 66 -1.97 1.67 -4.84
N GLU A 67 -3.10 1.22 -4.30
CA GLU A 67 -3.36 1.24 -2.85
C GLU A 67 -2.35 0.36 -2.08
N ALA A 68 -2.01 -0.82 -2.61
CA ALA A 68 -1.02 -1.72 -2.03
C ALA A 68 0.39 -1.10 -2.00
N VAL A 69 0.83 -0.44 -3.08
CA VAL A 69 2.13 0.26 -3.14
C VAL A 69 2.20 1.36 -2.09
N ILE A 70 1.19 2.24 -2.03
CA ILE A 70 1.13 3.35 -1.06
C ILE A 70 1.10 2.81 0.38
N SER A 71 0.30 1.78 0.64
CA SER A 71 0.19 1.16 1.97
C SER A 71 1.52 0.56 2.41
N LYS A 72 2.21 -0.15 1.51
CA LYS A 72 3.53 -0.74 1.79
C LYS A 72 4.58 0.33 2.09
N ALA A 73 4.65 1.38 1.27
CA ALA A 73 5.57 2.51 1.49
C ALA A 73 5.29 3.20 2.82
N THR A 74 4.02 3.46 3.14
CA THR A 74 3.61 4.06 4.41
C THR A 74 3.98 3.18 5.61
N GLY A 75 3.71 1.88 5.53
CA GLY A 75 4.10 0.92 6.56
C GLY A 75 5.61 0.89 6.79
N THR A 76 6.39 0.92 5.70
CA THR A 76 7.86 0.94 5.79
C THR A 76 8.37 2.24 6.42
N ARG A 77 7.79 3.41 6.09
CA ARG A 77 8.10 4.69 6.78
C ARG A 77 7.76 4.62 8.27
N GLY A 78 6.66 3.96 8.64
CA GLY A 78 6.31 3.71 10.03
C GLY A 78 7.39 2.89 10.77
N LEU A 79 7.87 1.82 10.16
CA LEU A 79 8.91 0.97 10.74
C LEU A 79 10.22 1.73 11.01
N ILE A 80 10.71 2.54 10.06
CA ILE A 80 11.96 3.31 10.26
C ILE A 80 11.85 4.40 11.31
N THR A 81 10.64 4.91 11.54
CA THR A 81 10.37 5.86 12.62
C THR A 81 10.02 5.17 13.93
N ASN A 82 10.01 3.85 13.96
CA ASN A 82 9.52 3.03 15.08
C ASN A 82 8.10 3.45 15.51
N HIS A 83 7.23 3.71 14.53
CA HIS A 83 5.85 4.19 14.72
C HIS A 83 5.75 5.41 15.67
N ALA A 84 6.78 6.29 15.63
CA ALA A 84 6.79 7.47 16.47
C ALA A 84 5.59 8.38 16.17
N ASP A 85 5.05 8.99 17.21
CA ASP A 85 3.97 9.97 17.13
C ASP A 85 4.33 11.11 16.15
N CYS A 86 3.35 11.59 15.39
CA CYS A 86 3.56 12.61 14.36
C CYS A 86 4.14 13.92 14.93
N ASN A 87 3.75 14.30 16.16
CA ASN A 87 4.29 15.51 16.83
C ASN A 87 5.78 15.32 17.16
N LYS A 88 6.17 14.11 17.56
CA LYS A 88 7.57 13.77 17.81
C LYS A 88 8.39 13.82 16.53
N VAL A 89 7.86 13.26 15.44
CA VAL A 89 8.51 13.28 14.11
C VAL A 89 8.65 14.72 13.60
N ALA A 90 7.61 15.54 13.74
CA ALA A 90 7.62 16.94 13.33
C ALA A 90 8.77 17.73 13.97
N GLY A 91 9.12 17.43 15.23
CA GLY A 91 10.23 18.06 15.93
C GLY A 91 11.63 17.63 15.47
N TRP A 92 11.76 16.52 14.73
CA TRP A 92 13.08 15.98 14.37
C TRP A 92 13.85 16.87 13.41
N GLY A 93 13.18 17.50 12.45
CA GLY A 93 13.83 18.43 11.50
C GLY A 93 14.49 19.60 12.21
N ALA A 94 13.81 20.22 13.18
CA ALA A 94 14.36 21.30 13.97
C ALA A 94 15.56 20.83 14.83
N LYS A 95 15.47 19.65 15.45
CA LYS A 95 16.57 19.08 16.24
C LYS A 95 17.81 18.80 15.38
N ILE A 96 17.64 18.24 14.20
CA ILE A 96 18.74 17.96 13.26
C ILE A 96 19.39 19.26 12.81
N SER A 97 18.60 20.31 12.51
CA SER A 97 19.12 21.64 12.17
C SER A 97 19.94 22.25 13.31
N MET A 98 19.42 22.22 14.53
CA MET A 98 20.16 22.70 15.71
C MET A 98 21.41 21.89 15.96
N ALA A 99 21.35 20.56 15.83
CA ALA A 99 22.50 19.68 15.99
C ALA A 99 23.62 19.99 15.00
N ARG A 100 23.28 20.24 13.73
CA ARG A 100 24.23 20.66 12.69
C ARG A 100 24.92 21.97 13.08
N LYS A 101 24.16 22.99 13.47
CA LYS A 101 24.70 24.29 13.91
C LYS A 101 25.63 24.16 15.12
N VAL A 102 25.32 23.28 16.09
CA VAL A 102 26.21 23.01 17.24
C VAL A 102 27.54 22.41 16.77
N ILE A 103 27.51 21.47 15.86
CA ILE A 103 28.72 20.84 15.31
C ILE A 103 29.55 21.87 14.54
N ASP A 104 28.89 22.72 13.75
CA ASP A 104 29.52 23.75 12.90
C ASP A 104 29.91 25.00 13.74
N LYS A 105 29.64 25.02 15.05
CA LYS A 105 29.90 26.14 15.97
C LYS A 105 29.16 27.44 15.59
N THR A 106 28.00 27.33 14.96
CA THR A 106 27.16 28.46 14.51
C THR A 106 25.84 28.54 15.29
N ALA A 107 25.65 27.65 16.26
CA ALA A 107 24.44 27.61 17.07
C ALA A 107 24.34 28.82 18.03
N SER A 108 23.15 29.39 18.16
CA SER A 108 22.85 30.40 19.17
C SER A 108 22.88 29.79 20.59
N ALA A 109 23.00 30.63 21.60
CA ALA A 109 22.94 30.20 23.02
C ALA A 109 21.63 29.45 23.33
N HIS A 110 20.52 29.87 22.72
CA HIS A 110 19.22 29.18 22.87
C HIS A 110 19.25 27.77 22.28
N GLU A 111 19.76 27.59 21.05
CA GLU A 111 19.84 26.28 20.38
C GLU A 111 20.74 25.31 21.16
N VAL A 112 21.86 25.80 21.68
CA VAL A 112 22.73 25.00 22.58
C VAL A 112 22.00 24.60 23.86
N SER A 113 21.21 25.53 24.46
CA SER A 113 20.44 25.26 25.65
C SER A 113 19.38 24.19 25.46
N VAL A 114 18.69 24.18 24.30
CA VAL A 114 17.68 23.16 23.98
C VAL A 114 18.33 21.75 23.94
N ILE A 115 19.47 21.59 23.26
CA ILE A 115 20.17 20.30 23.19
C ILE A 115 20.73 19.93 24.58
N LYS A 116 21.20 20.89 25.37
CA LYS A 116 21.69 20.65 26.74
C LYS A 116 20.60 20.12 27.66
N VAL A 117 19.40 20.69 27.58
CA VAL A 117 18.24 20.22 28.36
C VAL A 117 17.91 18.78 27.98
N GLU A 118 17.86 18.44 26.66
CA GLU A 118 17.61 17.07 26.23
C GLU A 118 18.69 16.10 26.72
N ALA A 119 19.96 16.48 26.61
CA ALA A 119 21.09 15.66 27.07
C ALA A 119 20.99 15.36 28.57
N SER A 120 20.66 16.39 29.40
CA SER A 120 20.52 16.22 30.85
C SER A 120 19.34 15.29 31.22
N GLN A 121 18.22 15.39 30.51
CA GLN A 121 17.03 14.57 30.79
C GLN A 121 17.19 13.09 30.34
N ARG A 122 18.12 12.79 29.44
CA ARG A 122 18.39 11.41 29.02
C ARG A 122 19.13 10.58 30.05
N GLY A 123 19.80 11.21 31.01
CA GLY A 123 20.52 10.51 32.08
C GLY A 123 21.77 9.74 31.64
N GLU A 124 22.23 9.92 30.39
CA GLU A 124 23.36 9.19 29.79
C GLU A 124 24.72 9.92 29.98
N ASN A 125 24.77 10.99 30.75
CA ASN A 125 25.94 11.86 30.93
C ASN A 125 26.57 12.37 29.61
N GLU A 126 25.73 12.54 28.59
CA GLU A 126 26.16 13.01 27.27
C GLU A 126 26.46 14.51 27.27
N THR A 127 27.54 14.90 26.61
CA THR A 127 27.79 16.30 26.30
C THR A 127 26.85 16.77 25.18
N VAL A 128 26.63 18.10 25.11
CA VAL A 128 25.85 18.70 24.01
C VAL A 128 26.38 18.29 22.64
N LEU A 129 27.70 18.25 22.46
CA LEU A 129 28.33 17.87 21.19
C LEU A 129 28.13 16.38 20.87
N GLN A 130 28.20 15.51 21.86
CA GLN A 130 27.95 14.08 21.68
C GLN A 130 26.51 13.81 21.25
N LEU A 131 25.55 14.45 21.93
CA LEU A 131 24.14 14.31 21.56
C LEU A 131 23.86 14.89 20.17
N ALA A 132 24.41 16.08 19.83
CA ALA A 132 24.28 16.69 18.51
C ALA A 132 24.81 15.76 17.41
N LYS A 133 25.97 15.14 17.59
CA LYS A 133 26.52 14.17 16.63
C LYS A 133 25.60 12.95 16.44
N LYS A 134 25.05 12.40 17.55
CA LYS A 134 24.11 11.27 17.49
C LYS A 134 22.81 11.66 16.76
N GLN A 135 22.26 12.83 17.04
CA GLN A 135 21.05 13.34 16.41
C GLN A 135 21.25 13.55 14.90
N LEU A 136 22.38 14.17 14.50
CA LEU A 136 22.70 14.40 13.09
C LEU A 136 22.84 13.08 12.33
N ALA A 137 23.67 12.15 12.82
CA ALA A 137 23.89 10.85 12.18
C ALA A 137 22.59 10.05 12.03
N LYS A 138 21.72 10.05 13.07
CA LYS A 138 20.41 9.40 13.00
C LYS A 138 19.50 10.07 11.99
N GLY A 139 19.51 11.41 11.93
CA GLY A 139 18.71 12.18 10.98
C GLY A 139 19.14 11.96 9.53
N GLU A 140 20.43 11.91 9.25
CA GLU A 140 20.97 11.65 7.90
C GLU A 140 20.63 10.23 7.43
N LYS A 141 20.77 9.23 8.31
CA LYS A 141 20.37 7.86 8.00
C LYS A 141 18.87 7.77 7.69
N LEU A 142 18.03 8.42 8.51
CA LEU A 142 16.58 8.45 8.31
C LEU A 142 16.22 9.11 6.97
N ALA A 143 16.83 10.25 6.66
CA ALA A 143 16.60 10.97 5.41
C ALA A 143 16.96 10.12 4.17
N MET A 144 18.08 9.40 4.22
CA MET A 144 18.51 8.51 3.13
C MET A 144 17.52 7.36 2.91
N VAL A 145 17.08 6.71 3.98
CA VAL A 145 16.11 5.60 3.87
C VAL A 145 14.75 6.13 3.39
N ALA A 146 14.30 7.27 3.89
CA ALA A 146 13.04 7.90 3.44
C ALA A 146 13.09 8.23 1.95
N ALA A 147 14.17 8.87 1.47
CA ALA A 147 14.35 9.18 0.05
C ALA A 147 14.38 7.91 -0.82
N THR A 148 14.95 6.82 -0.31
CA THR A 148 14.94 5.53 -1.00
C THR A 148 13.53 5.01 -1.18
N ILE A 149 12.73 5.03 -0.10
CA ILE A 149 11.32 4.58 -0.15
C ILE A 149 10.50 5.45 -1.10
N ASP A 150 10.64 6.77 -1.02
CA ASP A 150 9.93 7.73 -1.88
C ASP A 150 10.27 7.49 -3.35
N GLY A 151 11.54 7.34 -3.68
CA GLY A 151 11.98 7.06 -5.04
C GLY A 151 11.51 5.70 -5.57
N MET A 152 11.40 4.70 -4.71
CA MET A 152 10.85 3.38 -5.08
C MET A 152 9.34 3.46 -5.31
N GLU A 153 8.61 4.13 -4.43
CA GLU A 153 7.16 4.35 -4.57
C GLU A 153 6.85 5.06 -5.88
N ASP A 154 7.49 6.19 -6.15
CA ASP A 154 7.29 6.99 -7.37
C ASP A 154 7.58 6.17 -8.63
N ARG A 155 8.69 5.40 -8.65
CA ARG A 155 9.04 4.55 -9.78
C ARG A 155 7.99 3.48 -10.04
N VAL A 156 7.48 2.81 -9.00
CA VAL A 156 6.47 1.76 -9.16
C VAL A 156 5.14 2.36 -9.59
N LEU A 157 4.71 3.48 -9.01
CA LEU A 157 3.48 4.18 -9.40
C LEU A 157 3.54 4.67 -10.86
N LYS A 158 4.68 5.18 -11.31
CA LYS A 158 4.90 5.57 -12.70
C LYS A 158 4.84 4.37 -13.64
N ALA A 159 5.50 3.27 -13.31
CA ALA A 159 5.45 2.04 -14.09
C ALA A 159 4.02 1.46 -14.15
N LEU A 160 3.29 1.48 -13.02
CA LEU A 160 1.90 1.05 -12.94
C LEU A 160 0.98 1.86 -13.87
N SER A 161 1.25 3.15 -14.06
CA SER A 161 0.47 3.97 -14.98
C SER A 161 0.58 3.47 -16.44
N GLY A 162 1.70 2.91 -16.82
CA GLY A 162 1.98 2.36 -18.14
C GLY A 162 1.50 0.92 -18.38
N CYS A 163 1.10 0.18 -17.33
CA CYS A 163 0.57 -1.18 -17.51
C CYS A 163 -0.74 -1.17 -18.29
N THR A 164 -0.87 -2.18 -19.17
CA THR A 164 -2.03 -2.39 -20.05
C THR A 164 -2.78 -3.69 -19.76
N THR A 165 -2.16 -4.62 -19.01
CA THR A 165 -2.75 -5.90 -18.63
C THR A 165 -2.62 -6.16 -17.12
N VAL A 166 -3.44 -7.08 -16.60
CA VAL A 166 -3.38 -7.53 -15.19
C VAL A 166 -2.07 -8.29 -14.92
N GLU A 167 -1.59 -9.05 -15.89
CA GLU A 167 -0.33 -9.79 -15.80
C GLU A 167 0.88 -8.86 -15.65
N GLU A 168 0.90 -7.74 -16.39
CA GLU A 168 1.93 -6.72 -16.26
C GLU A 168 1.91 -6.08 -14.85
N ILE A 169 0.72 -5.82 -14.31
CA ILE A 169 0.56 -5.31 -12.95
C ILE A 169 1.14 -6.30 -11.93
N ASN A 170 0.79 -7.57 -12.02
CA ASN A 170 1.26 -8.60 -11.10
C ASN A 170 2.79 -8.77 -11.16
N THR A 171 3.35 -8.79 -12.38
CA THR A 171 4.80 -8.87 -12.60
C THR A 171 5.53 -7.66 -12.02
N LEU A 172 4.98 -6.47 -12.22
CA LEU A 172 5.53 -5.22 -11.67
C LEU A 172 5.57 -5.26 -10.13
N LEU A 173 4.47 -5.66 -9.49
CA LEU A 173 4.39 -5.73 -8.02
C LEU A 173 5.37 -6.76 -7.45
N SER A 174 5.48 -7.95 -8.04
CA SER A 174 6.41 -8.99 -7.62
C SER A 174 7.86 -8.53 -7.74
N THR A 175 8.22 -7.87 -8.84
CA THR A 175 9.57 -7.32 -9.08
C THR A 175 9.88 -6.19 -8.10
N ALA A 176 8.90 -5.32 -7.82
CA ALA A 176 9.05 -4.23 -6.86
C ALA A 176 9.28 -4.75 -5.44
N GLU A 177 8.58 -5.81 -5.03
CA GLU A 177 8.75 -6.41 -3.71
C GLU A 177 10.14 -7.02 -3.52
N ILE A 178 10.64 -7.78 -4.49
CA ILE A 178 12.00 -8.35 -4.48
C ILE A 178 13.05 -7.24 -4.38
N THR A 179 12.85 -6.16 -5.15
CA THR A 179 13.76 -5.00 -5.13
C THR A 179 13.75 -4.29 -3.78
N ALA A 180 12.56 -4.09 -3.20
CA ALA A 180 12.42 -3.48 -1.88
C ALA A 180 13.11 -4.29 -0.80
N GLN A 181 12.91 -5.62 -0.77
CA GLN A 181 13.57 -6.51 0.16
C GLN A 181 15.10 -6.43 0.08
N LYS A 182 15.66 -6.41 -1.13
CA LYS A 182 17.11 -6.30 -1.33
C LYS A 182 17.67 -4.94 -0.91
N THR A 183 16.93 -3.87 -1.15
CA THR A 183 17.40 -2.49 -0.90
C THR A 183 17.28 -2.10 0.57
N LEU A 184 16.26 -2.59 1.27
CA LEU A 184 15.97 -2.24 2.66
C LEU A 184 16.54 -3.26 3.67
N ALA A 185 17.04 -4.39 3.21
CA ALA A 185 17.77 -5.37 4.05
C ALA A 185 19.19 -4.94 4.42
N LEU A 186 19.59 -3.73 4.00
CA LEU A 186 20.83 -3.05 4.37
C LEU A 186 20.60 -2.17 5.60
#